data_bc560ba59090f13c004401f938ab28c6
#
_entry.id   bc560ba59090f13c004401f938ab28c6
#
_cell.length_a   1.000
_cell.length_b   1.000
_cell.length_c   1.000
_cell.angle_alpha   90.00
_cell.angle_beta   90.00
_cell.angle_gamma   90.00
#
_symmetry.space_group_name_H-M   'P 1'
#
loop_
_entity.id
_entity.type
_entity.pdbx_description
1 polymer ?
#
loop_
_entity_poly.entity_id
_entity_poly.type
_entity_poly.pdbx_seq_one_letter_code
_entity_poly.pdbx_strand_id
1 'polypeptide(L)'
;MRTTFQKHSYHRQKAHLILSALRHRIAELGDRVEHISAPSYHEALAGKELSMINPTSRNLRLLVADLSQNSDIDVQPARGFLTSEDDFGTWVTTQGTKRLLMENFYRDGRRATGILMEEAPSGGLEPAGGAYNFDKENRNPPPQKEWTL
;
A
#
# COMPACT_ATOMS: atom_id res chain seq x y z
N MET A 1 -17.58 -5.09 -11.61
CA MET A 1 -18.24 -3.81 -11.33
C MET A 1 -19.73 -3.93 -10.96
N ARG A 2 -20.53 -4.77 -11.64
CA ARG A 2 -21.94 -4.97 -11.24
C ARG A 2 -22.10 -5.29 -9.76
N THR A 3 -21.29 -6.20 -9.23
CA THR A 3 -21.29 -6.57 -7.80
C THR A 3 -20.94 -5.42 -6.86
N THR A 4 -20.04 -4.52 -7.23
CA THR A 4 -19.68 -3.36 -6.41
C THR A 4 -20.82 -2.36 -6.34
N PHE A 5 -21.49 -2.09 -7.46
CA PHE A 5 -22.65 -1.19 -7.49
C PHE A 5 -23.90 -1.80 -6.84
N GLN A 6 -23.97 -3.14 -6.75
CA GLN A 6 -25.03 -3.82 -6.01
C GLN A 6 -24.82 -3.80 -4.50
N LYS A 7 -23.56 -3.87 -4.05
CA LYS A 7 -23.21 -3.83 -2.62
C LYS A 7 -23.25 -2.44 -2.01
N HIS A 8 -23.04 -1.40 -2.82
CA HIS A 8 -22.95 -0.03 -2.37
C HIS A 8 -23.82 0.88 -3.25
N SER A 9 -24.72 1.61 -2.63
CA SER A 9 -25.51 2.64 -3.31
C SER A 9 -24.63 3.85 -3.63
N TYR A 10 -24.14 3.92 -4.86
CA TYR A 10 -23.41 5.09 -5.34
C TYR A 10 -24.36 6.15 -5.91
N HIS A 11 -24.05 7.41 -5.64
CA HIS A 11 -24.74 8.49 -6.34
C HIS A 11 -24.51 8.36 -7.86
N ARG A 12 -25.58 8.60 -8.65
CA ARG A 12 -25.56 8.42 -10.11
C ARG A 12 -24.40 9.13 -10.81
N GLN A 13 -24.10 10.37 -10.41
CA GLN A 13 -22.96 11.13 -10.97
C GLN A 13 -21.60 10.48 -10.67
N LYS A 14 -21.41 9.97 -9.46
CA LYS A 14 -20.18 9.26 -9.09
C LYS A 14 -20.00 7.96 -9.92
N ALA A 15 -21.08 7.20 -10.07
CA ALA A 15 -21.06 6.01 -10.90
C ALA A 15 -20.74 6.33 -12.36
N HIS A 16 -21.35 7.38 -12.91
CA HIS A 16 -21.07 7.87 -14.27
C HIS A 16 -19.61 8.28 -14.43
N LEU A 17 -19.07 9.08 -13.50
CA LEU A 17 -17.68 9.53 -13.53
C LEU A 17 -16.70 8.34 -13.54
N ILE A 18 -16.90 7.38 -12.64
CA ILE A 18 -16.02 6.20 -12.54
C ILE A 18 -16.07 5.37 -13.85
N LEU A 19 -17.26 5.09 -14.37
CA LEU A 19 -17.41 4.30 -15.59
C LEU A 19 -16.85 5.03 -16.81
N SER A 20 -17.05 6.35 -16.90
CA SER A 20 -16.48 7.16 -17.99
C SER A 20 -14.96 7.19 -17.91
N ALA A 21 -14.39 7.43 -16.73
CA ALA A 21 -12.94 7.45 -16.54
C ALA A 21 -12.30 6.10 -16.95
N LEU A 22 -12.92 4.98 -16.61
CA LEU A 22 -12.44 3.66 -17.03
C LEU A 22 -12.48 3.47 -18.55
N ARG A 23 -13.56 3.88 -19.21
CA ARG A 23 -13.67 3.81 -20.68
C ARG A 23 -12.62 4.68 -21.38
N HIS A 24 -12.42 5.90 -20.90
CA HIS A 24 -11.37 6.78 -21.39
C HIS A 24 -9.99 6.16 -21.22
N ARG A 25 -9.73 5.56 -20.05
CA ARG A 25 -8.43 4.92 -19.81
C ARG A 25 -8.19 3.70 -20.70
N ILE A 26 -9.21 2.90 -20.96
CA ILE A 26 -9.14 1.78 -21.92
C ILE A 26 -8.81 2.30 -23.31
N ALA A 27 -9.51 3.34 -23.77
CA ALA A 27 -9.26 3.94 -25.08
C ALA A 27 -7.83 4.54 -25.21
N GLU A 28 -7.34 5.19 -24.14
CA GLU A 28 -5.98 5.74 -24.08
C GLU A 28 -4.91 4.64 -24.13
N LEU A 29 -5.13 3.52 -23.46
CA LEU A 29 -4.18 2.41 -23.42
C LEU A 29 -4.19 1.58 -24.72
N GLY A 30 -5.28 1.58 -25.47
CA GLY A 30 -5.41 0.85 -26.75
C GLY A 30 -5.06 -0.63 -26.59
N ASP A 31 -4.20 -1.13 -27.46
CA ASP A 31 -3.81 -2.55 -27.50
C ASP A 31 -3.00 -3.04 -26.27
N ARG A 32 -2.64 -2.13 -25.38
CA ARG A 32 -1.94 -2.49 -24.13
C ARG A 32 -2.88 -3.00 -23.03
N VAL A 33 -4.19 -3.00 -23.28
CA VAL A 33 -5.18 -3.43 -22.29
C VAL A 33 -6.25 -4.31 -22.93
N GLU A 34 -6.55 -5.42 -22.29
CA GLU A 34 -7.72 -6.23 -22.57
C GLU A 34 -8.85 -5.86 -21.62
N HIS A 35 -9.99 -5.42 -22.17
CA HIS A 35 -11.19 -5.12 -21.38
C HIS A 35 -12.13 -6.31 -21.34
N ILE A 36 -12.25 -6.92 -20.16
CA ILE A 36 -13.13 -8.07 -19.96
C ILE A 36 -14.36 -7.63 -19.17
N SER A 37 -15.55 -7.92 -19.71
CA SER A 37 -16.83 -7.74 -19.01
C SER A 37 -17.35 -9.09 -18.56
N ALA A 38 -17.33 -9.36 -17.26
CA ALA A 38 -17.78 -10.62 -16.67
C ALA A 38 -18.56 -10.36 -15.37
N PRO A 39 -19.39 -11.30 -14.91
CA PRO A 39 -20.11 -11.21 -13.64
C PRO A 39 -19.19 -11.18 -12.43
N SER A 40 -18.06 -11.89 -12.48
CA SER A 40 -17.11 -12.02 -11.38
C SER A 40 -15.65 -11.96 -11.87
N TYR A 41 -14.73 -11.75 -10.96
CA TYR A 41 -13.28 -11.87 -11.23
C TYR A 41 -12.90 -13.32 -11.58
N HIS A 42 -13.52 -14.32 -10.95
CA HIS A 42 -13.27 -15.72 -11.25
C HIS A 42 -13.57 -16.06 -12.72
N GLU A 43 -14.70 -15.61 -13.22
CA GLU A 43 -15.06 -15.83 -14.63
C GLU A 43 -14.17 -15.02 -15.59
N ALA A 44 -13.83 -13.77 -15.21
CA ALA A 44 -12.99 -12.92 -16.04
C ALA A 44 -11.56 -13.46 -16.20
N LEU A 45 -11.03 -14.12 -15.16
CA LEU A 45 -9.63 -14.52 -15.07
C LEU A 45 -9.40 -16.03 -15.20
N ALA A 46 -10.48 -16.81 -15.39
CA ALA A 46 -10.41 -18.26 -15.53
C ALA A 46 -9.44 -18.66 -16.66
N GLY A 47 -8.50 -19.54 -16.35
CA GLY A 47 -7.53 -20.09 -17.30
C GLY A 47 -6.49 -19.08 -17.82
N LYS A 48 -6.38 -17.91 -17.21
CA LYS A 48 -5.35 -16.92 -17.54
C LYS A 48 -4.14 -17.08 -16.60
N GLU A 49 -2.97 -16.97 -17.16
CA GLU A 49 -1.72 -16.76 -16.46
C GLU A 49 -1.56 -15.27 -16.17
N LEU A 50 -1.38 -14.90 -14.91
CA LEU A 50 -1.43 -13.51 -14.49
C LEU A 50 -0.21 -13.15 -13.62
N SER A 51 0.26 -11.93 -13.76
CA SER A 51 1.18 -11.31 -12.79
C SER A 51 0.56 -10.03 -12.24
N MET A 52 0.66 -9.82 -10.94
CA MET A 52 0.14 -8.64 -10.28
C MET A 52 1.01 -8.19 -9.12
N ILE A 53 0.91 -6.91 -8.80
CA ILE A 53 1.55 -6.37 -7.60
C ILE A 53 0.69 -6.72 -6.38
N ASN A 54 1.34 -7.16 -5.29
CA ASN A 54 0.68 -7.47 -4.03
C ASN A 54 -0.21 -6.29 -3.57
N PRO A 55 -1.52 -6.48 -3.46
CA PRO A 55 -2.43 -5.39 -3.10
C PRO A 55 -2.29 -5.01 -1.62
N THR A 56 -2.37 -3.73 -1.32
CA THR A 56 -2.28 -3.20 0.04
C THR A 56 -3.55 -3.41 0.86
N SER A 57 -4.70 -3.63 0.20
CA SER A 57 -5.98 -3.83 0.89
C SER A 57 -6.19 -5.29 1.27
N ARG A 58 -6.59 -5.53 2.53
CA ARG A 58 -6.90 -6.88 3.02
C ARG A 58 -7.93 -7.62 2.15
N ASN A 59 -8.98 -6.93 1.71
CA ASN A 59 -10.03 -7.55 0.90
C ASN A 59 -9.53 -7.99 -0.47
N LEU A 60 -8.65 -7.21 -1.11
CA LEU A 60 -8.03 -7.61 -2.37
C LEU A 60 -7.06 -8.76 -2.18
N ARG A 61 -6.30 -8.80 -1.09
CA ARG A 61 -5.44 -9.95 -0.78
C ARG A 61 -6.21 -11.24 -0.60
N LEU A 62 -7.34 -11.18 0.11
CA LEU A 62 -8.23 -12.34 0.26
C LEU A 62 -8.81 -12.78 -1.09
N LEU A 63 -9.19 -11.84 -1.95
CA LEU A 63 -9.66 -12.15 -3.29
C LEU A 63 -8.55 -12.79 -4.14
N VAL A 64 -7.33 -12.28 -4.07
CA VAL A 64 -6.18 -12.86 -4.80
C VAL A 64 -5.88 -14.28 -4.31
N ALA A 65 -5.85 -14.51 -3.01
CA ALA A 65 -5.66 -15.83 -2.43
C ALA A 65 -6.73 -16.83 -2.86
N ASP A 66 -7.98 -16.39 -2.98
CA ASP A 66 -9.10 -17.18 -3.47
C ASP A 66 -8.96 -17.49 -4.98
N LEU A 67 -8.61 -16.49 -5.78
CA LEU A 67 -8.37 -16.65 -7.22
C LEU A 67 -7.18 -17.58 -7.51
N SER A 68 -6.12 -17.51 -6.72
CA SER A 68 -4.90 -18.35 -6.87
C SER A 68 -5.16 -19.85 -6.64
N GLN A 69 -6.29 -20.22 -6.09
CA GLN A 69 -6.67 -21.64 -5.96
C GLN A 69 -7.01 -22.28 -7.32
N ASN A 70 -7.42 -21.48 -8.32
CA ASN A 70 -7.90 -21.94 -9.61
C ASN A 70 -7.24 -21.24 -10.81
N SER A 71 -6.27 -20.37 -10.57
CA SER A 71 -5.55 -19.61 -11.58
C SER A 71 -4.08 -19.49 -11.19
N ASP A 72 -3.20 -19.46 -12.17
CA ASP A 72 -1.79 -19.20 -11.94
C ASP A 72 -1.57 -17.68 -11.81
N ILE A 73 -1.35 -17.22 -10.58
CA ILE A 73 -1.17 -15.79 -10.28
C ILE A 73 0.19 -15.58 -9.61
N ASP A 74 1.12 -14.98 -10.34
CA ASP A 74 2.40 -14.53 -9.82
C ASP A 74 2.22 -13.18 -9.09
N VAL A 75 2.34 -13.21 -7.76
CA VAL A 75 2.15 -12.02 -6.92
C VAL A 75 3.50 -11.37 -6.63
N GLN A 76 3.78 -10.27 -7.30
CA GLN A 76 4.99 -9.49 -7.16
C GLN A 76 4.97 -8.60 -5.89
N PRO A 77 6.11 -8.35 -5.23
CA PRO A 77 6.20 -7.42 -4.11
C PRO A 77 5.66 -6.02 -4.43
N ALA A 78 5.04 -5.37 -3.45
CA ALA A 78 4.60 -3.99 -3.59
C ALA A 78 5.81 -3.05 -3.75
N ARG A 79 5.85 -2.28 -4.86
CA ARG A 79 6.97 -1.40 -5.20
C ARG A 79 6.82 0.03 -4.67
N GLY A 80 5.68 0.33 -4.06
CA GLY A 80 5.39 1.67 -3.51
C GLY A 80 5.93 1.91 -2.11
N PHE A 81 6.54 0.90 -1.49
CA PHE A 81 7.08 0.95 -0.13
C PHE A 81 8.53 0.47 -0.12
N LEU A 82 9.33 1.13 0.69
CA LEU A 82 10.75 0.79 0.86
C LEU A 82 10.94 -0.54 1.59
N THR A 83 10.04 -0.87 2.50
CA THR A 83 9.99 -2.11 3.26
C THR A 83 8.73 -2.88 2.92
N SER A 84 8.86 -4.19 2.79
CA SER A 84 7.75 -5.10 2.51
C SER A 84 7.04 -5.56 3.80
N GLU A 85 5.92 -6.25 3.66
CA GLU A 85 5.26 -6.92 4.78
C GLU A 85 6.13 -8.06 5.36
N ASP A 86 6.91 -8.73 4.50
CA ASP A 86 7.83 -9.78 4.91
C ASP A 86 9.00 -9.22 5.73
N ASP A 87 9.53 -8.05 5.35
CA ASP A 87 10.54 -7.34 6.14
C ASP A 87 10.00 -7.00 7.53
N PHE A 88 8.76 -6.50 7.60
CA PHE A 88 8.11 -6.22 8.88
C PHE A 88 7.88 -7.51 9.69
N GLY A 89 7.40 -8.58 9.06
CA GLY A 89 7.20 -9.89 9.70
C GLY A 89 8.50 -10.45 10.26
N THR A 90 9.58 -10.38 9.49
CA THR A 90 10.92 -10.76 9.93
C THR A 90 11.38 -9.93 11.12
N TRP A 91 11.23 -8.60 11.03
CA TRP A 91 11.56 -7.70 12.14
C TRP A 91 10.76 -8.03 13.41
N VAL A 92 9.45 -8.29 13.30
CA VAL A 92 8.61 -8.68 14.45
C VAL A 92 9.16 -9.93 15.14
N THR A 93 9.59 -10.95 14.40
CA THR A 93 10.16 -12.17 15.00
C THR A 93 11.45 -11.89 15.76
N THR A 94 12.26 -10.93 15.33
CA THR A 94 13.49 -10.54 16.05
C THR A 94 13.21 -9.78 17.36
N GLN A 95 12.02 -9.19 17.52
CA GLN A 95 11.66 -8.48 18.75
C GLN A 95 11.29 -9.44 19.91
N GLY A 96 10.91 -10.68 19.63
CA GLY A 96 10.49 -11.66 20.64
C GLY A 96 9.28 -11.15 21.41
N THR A 97 9.42 -11.05 22.74
CA THR A 97 8.35 -10.58 23.66
C THR A 97 8.33 -9.06 23.88
N LYS A 98 9.23 -8.31 23.24
CA LYS A 98 9.29 -6.85 23.40
C LYS A 98 8.04 -6.19 22.81
N ARG A 99 7.65 -5.04 23.39
CA ARG A 99 6.58 -4.22 22.82
C ARG A 99 6.96 -3.75 21.41
N LEU A 100 6.09 -3.99 20.45
CA LEU A 100 6.25 -3.53 19.07
C LEU A 100 5.96 -2.02 19.01
N LEU A 101 6.99 -1.24 18.72
CA LEU A 101 6.89 0.20 18.49
C LEU A 101 7.31 0.48 17.05
N MET A 102 6.45 1.14 16.28
CA MET A 102 6.73 1.52 14.89
C MET A 102 7.96 2.43 14.78
N GLU A 103 8.23 3.21 15.79
CA GLU A 103 9.46 4.02 15.91
C GLU A 103 10.72 3.17 15.81
N ASN A 104 10.74 1.99 16.45
CA ASN A 104 11.89 1.09 16.40
C ASN A 104 12.03 0.47 15.00
N PHE A 105 10.93 0.03 14.39
CA PHE A 105 10.94 -0.46 13.01
C PHE A 105 11.45 0.61 12.03
N TYR A 106 10.98 1.85 12.17
CA TYR A 106 11.44 2.98 11.36
C TYR A 106 12.95 3.22 11.51
N ARG A 107 13.48 3.21 12.73
CA ARG A 107 14.91 3.39 13.00
C ARG A 107 15.74 2.27 12.38
N ASP A 108 15.32 1.02 12.54
CA ASP A 108 16.01 -0.14 11.98
C ASP A 108 15.93 -0.13 10.45
N GLY A 109 14.81 0.24 9.86
CA GLY A 109 14.67 0.43 8.42
C GLY A 109 15.61 1.50 7.87
N ARG A 110 15.77 2.63 8.55
CA ARG A 110 16.75 3.67 8.16
C ARG A 110 18.19 3.15 8.20
N ARG A 111 18.55 2.42 9.24
CA ARG A 111 19.89 1.82 9.36
C ARG A 111 20.15 0.80 8.26
N ALA A 112 19.16 -0.05 7.97
CA ALA A 112 19.29 -1.07 6.94
C ALA A 112 19.40 -0.51 5.52
N THR A 113 18.75 0.61 5.24
CA THR A 113 18.72 1.23 3.90
C THR A 113 19.75 2.35 3.72
N GLY A 114 20.31 2.89 4.79
CA GLY A 114 21.17 4.06 4.78
C GLY A 114 20.45 5.38 4.46
N ILE A 115 19.13 5.36 4.25
CA ILE A 115 18.38 6.58 3.89
C ILE A 115 18.29 7.53 5.06
N LEU A 116 18.61 8.81 4.82
CA LEU A 116 18.69 9.86 5.83
C LEU A 116 19.67 9.51 6.97
N MET A 117 20.71 8.75 6.65
CA MET A 117 21.82 8.44 7.53
C MET A 117 23.08 9.11 6.99
N GLU A 118 24.00 9.49 7.87
CA GLU A 118 25.30 10.08 7.55
C GLU A 118 26.39 9.42 8.39
N GLU A 119 27.66 9.55 7.95
CA GLU A 119 28.78 8.99 8.70
C GLU A 119 29.05 9.84 9.95
N ALA A 120 29.05 9.18 11.11
CA ALA A 120 29.41 9.83 12.35
C ALA A 120 30.91 10.10 12.42
N PRO A 121 31.36 11.19 13.04
CA PRO A 121 32.80 11.47 13.26
C PRO A 121 33.51 10.37 14.05
N SER A 122 32.79 9.62 14.86
CA SER A 122 33.30 8.49 15.64
C SER A 122 33.35 7.17 14.86
N GLY A 123 32.91 7.17 13.60
CA GLY A 123 32.67 5.98 12.78
C GLY A 123 31.26 5.38 12.99
N GLY A 124 30.73 4.78 11.94
CA GLY A 124 29.35 4.24 11.91
C GLY A 124 28.34 5.22 11.33
N LEU A 125 27.06 4.80 11.33
CA LEU A 125 25.96 5.59 10.77
C LEU A 125 25.13 6.23 11.88
N GLU A 126 24.87 7.52 11.75
CA GLU A 126 23.97 8.28 12.59
C GLU A 126 22.85 8.95 11.75
N PRO A 127 21.70 9.29 12.35
CA PRO A 127 20.65 9.96 11.60
C PRO A 127 21.07 11.35 11.16
N ALA A 128 20.84 11.68 9.89
CA ALA A 128 21.12 13.00 9.34
C ALA A 128 20.44 14.08 10.19
N GLY A 129 21.22 15.10 10.57
CA GLY A 129 20.79 16.15 11.49
C GLY A 129 20.73 15.73 12.96
N GLY A 130 21.32 14.60 13.34
CA GLY A 130 21.51 14.17 14.73
C GLY A 130 20.28 13.57 15.42
N ALA A 131 19.13 13.45 14.73
CA ALA A 131 17.91 12.88 15.31
C ALA A 131 17.09 12.07 14.30
N TYR A 132 16.40 11.04 14.79
CA TYR A 132 15.46 10.26 13.96
C TYR A 132 14.14 10.98 13.73
N ASN A 133 13.76 11.89 14.61
CA ASN A 133 12.47 12.56 14.59
C ASN A 133 12.61 14.01 15.03
N PHE A 134 12.09 14.94 14.23
CA PHE A 134 12.06 16.38 14.48
C PHE A 134 10.65 16.90 14.80
N ASP A 135 9.66 16.01 14.92
CA ASP A 135 8.22 16.32 15.04
C ASP A 135 7.79 16.79 16.45
N LYS A 136 8.70 17.21 17.30
CA LYS A 136 8.31 17.68 18.65
C LYS A 136 7.30 18.82 18.60
N GLU A 137 7.42 19.70 17.63
CA GLU A 137 6.54 20.87 17.46
C GLU A 137 5.13 20.50 16.95
N ASN A 138 4.98 19.37 16.24
CA ASN A 138 3.68 18.89 15.77
C ASN A 138 2.79 18.33 16.90
N ARG A 139 3.30 18.25 18.11
CA ARG A 139 2.59 17.76 19.30
C ARG A 139 2.17 18.88 20.26
N ASN A 140 2.17 20.10 19.81
CA ASN A 140 1.71 21.24 20.59
C ASN A 140 0.21 21.05 20.88
N PRO A 141 -0.26 21.34 22.10
CA PRO A 141 -1.68 21.36 22.40
C PRO A 141 -2.39 22.41 21.54
N PRO A 142 -3.69 22.24 21.29
CA PRO A 142 -4.45 23.28 20.57
C PRO A 142 -4.32 24.60 21.30
N PRO A 143 -4.32 25.73 20.55
CA PRO A 143 -4.21 27.07 21.16
C PRO A 143 -5.32 27.28 22.18
N GLN A 144 -4.96 27.88 23.33
CA GLN A 144 -5.90 28.12 24.43
C GLN A 144 -6.91 29.24 24.15
N LYS A 145 -6.74 29.98 23.05
CA LYS A 145 -7.69 31.01 22.62
C LYS A 145 -8.62 30.49 21.53
N GLU A 146 -9.87 30.93 21.58
CA GLU A 146 -10.85 30.60 20.53
C GLU A 146 -10.32 30.97 19.16
N TRP A 147 -10.48 30.04 18.22
CA TRP A 147 -10.16 30.26 16.82
C TRP A 147 -11.19 31.24 16.25
N THR A 148 -10.78 32.45 15.96
CA THR A 148 -11.53 33.32 15.06
C THR A 148 -11.22 32.90 13.64
N LEU A 149 -12.24 32.34 12.94
CA LEU A 149 -12.23 32.09 11.52
C LEU A 149 -12.27 33.43 10.75
#